data_55fdf2cf80e9ec0dabe1ae9640d992b0
#
_entry.id   55fdf2cf80e9ec0dabe1ae9640d992b0
#
_cell.length_a   1.000
_cell.length_b   1.000
_cell.length_c   1.000
_cell.angle_alpha   90.00
_cell.angle_beta   90.00
_cell.angle_gamma   90.00
#
_symmetry.space_group_name_H-M   'P 1'
#
loop_
_entity.id
_entity.type
_entity.pdbx_description
1 polymer ?
#
loop_
_entity_poly.entity_id
_entity_poly.type
_entity_poly.pdbx_seq_one_letter_code
_entity_poly.pdbx_strand_id
1 'polypeptide(L)'
;MPWFGAHLSIAGGLRKAVEAAVRLRMDVFQIFTHSPTRWHVPERASNSAGRRRRAESTVSVEPGYLPFSLEDAQAFRLAWKQAGMQPPVVHASYLINLASRHSDLWKRSVAAMIAEMHAASALGAWGVIVHPGSPTTDTEAKGIRRVVRAVDRVLAASPSDVQLVLETTAGQGASLGSSFEQLARIIDESSHSQRLAVCFDTAHVFAAGHPLSTADDCRETLDRFDRTIGLDRLAVFHLNDSLEPFGSKKDRHEHLGRGQIGVEAFRCLVNDPRFARLPMCMETPKGTENGVDCDEINLRLLRSLLK
;
A
#
# COMPACT_ATOMS: atom_id res chain seq x y z
N MET A 1 9.88 9.61 17.39
CA MET A 1 8.76 10.25 16.66
C MET A 1 8.49 9.42 15.40
N PRO A 2 7.25 9.33 14.93
CA PRO A 2 6.92 8.69 13.66
C PRO A 2 7.57 9.43 12.47
N TRP A 3 7.65 8.79 11.33
CA TRP A 3 8.16 9.38 10.09
C TRP A 3 7.01 9.83 9.21
N PHE A 4 6.89 11.13 8.98
CA PHE A 4 5.80 11.69 8.20
C PHE A 4 6.15 11.81 6.71
N GLY A 5 5.19 11.48 5.87
CA GLY A 5 5.30 11.61 4.43
C GLY A 5 3.97 11.61 3.71
N ALA A 6 4.04 11.54 2.41
CA ALA A 6 2.86 11.45 1.54
C ALA A 6 3.15 10.59 0.30
N HIS A 7 2.08 10.18 -0.37
CA HIS A 7 2.16 9.58 -1.70
C HIS A 7 2.52 10.67 -2.72
N LEU A 8 3.62 10.48 -3.43
CA LEU A 8 4.15 11.46 -4.38
C LEU A 8 4.08 10.95 -5.82
N SER A 9 3.84 11.86 -6.74
CA SER A 9 3.85 11.58 -8.17
C SER A 9 5.27 11.36 -8.68
N ILE A 10 5.44 10.36 -9.55
CA ILE A 10 6.67 10.13 -10.32
C ILE A 10 6.59 10.74 -11.73
N ALA A 11 5.57 11.52 -12.04
CA ALA A 11 5.47 12.22 -13.31
C ALA A 11 6.69 13.14 -13.51
N GLY A 12 7.35 13.00 -14.65
CA GLY A 12 8.62 13.68 -14.93
C GLY A 12 9.86 12.97 -14.39
N GLY A 13 9.73 11.75 -13.87
CA GLY A 13 10.82 10.87 -13.44
C GLY A 13 10.90 10.68 -11.91
N LEU A 14 11.53 9.59 -11.51
CA LEU A 14 11.64 9.18 -10.10
C LEU A 14 12.26 10.27 -9.20
N ARG A 15 13.26 10.99 -9.69
CA ARG A 15 13.93 12.07 -8.93
C ARG A 15 12.97 13.18 -8.51
N LYS A 16 11.92 13.45 -9.30
CA LYS A 16 10.92 14.48 -8.95
C LYS A 16 10.19 14.20 -7.66
N ALA A 17 9.94 12.91 -7.36
CA ALA A 17 9.36 12.53 -6.07
C ALA A 17 10.32 12.85 -4.91
N VAL A 18 11.62 12.57 -5.05
CA VAL A 18 12.62 12.92 -4.03
C VAL A 18 12.72 14.43 -3.84
N GLU A 19 12.78 15.21 -4.93
CA GLU A 19 12.83 16.67 -4.88
C GLU A 19 11.59 17.24 -4.15
N ALA A 20 10.40 16.70 -4.42
CA ALA A 20 9.17 17.10 -3.74
C ALA A 20 9.20 16.73 -2.24
N ALA A 21 9.65 15.51 -1.90
CA ALA A 21 9.78 15.08 -0.52
C ALA A 21 10.74 15.96 0.28
N VAL A 22 11.89 16.32 -0.30
CA VAL A 22 12.87 17.23 0.31
C VAL A 22 12.28 18.63 0.49
N ARG A 23 11.62 19.18 -0.53
CA ARG A 23 10.96 20.49 -0.46
C ARG A 23 9.94 20.55 0.67
N LEU A 24 9.17 19.48 0.86
CA LEU A 24 8.13 19.36 1.89
C LEU A 24 8.66 18.87 3.24
N ARG A 25 9.99 18.65 3.34
CA ARG A 25 10.66 18.16 4.56
C ARG A 25 10.04 16.86 5.10
N MET A 26 9.75 15.93 4.21
CA MET A 26 9.25 14.61 4.57
C MET A 26 10.37 13.74 5.13
N ASP A 27 10.03 12.85 6.07
CA ASP A 27 10.96 11.85 6.61
C ASP A 27 11.01 10.60 5.73
N VAL A 28 9.88 10.29 5.09
CA VAL A 28 9.61 9.14 4.24
C VAL A 28 8.65 9.57 3.12
N PHE A 29 8.53 8.79 2.07
CA PHE A 29 7.49 9.03 1.05
C PHE A 29 7.07 7.73 0.39
N GLN A 30 5.90 7.75 -0.25
CA GLN A 30 5.34 6.66 -1.02
C GLN A 30 5.25 7.05 -2.48
N ILE A 31 5.43 6.08 -3.37
CA ILE A 31 5.30 6.25 -4.82
C ILE A 31 4.65 5.04 -5.48
N PHE A 32 4.11 5.22 -6.68
CA PHE A 32 3.97 4.12 -7.64
C PHE A 32 5.29 3.91 -8.39
N THR A 33 5.55 2.71 -8.86
CA THR A 33 6.73 2.44 -9.71
C THR A 33 6.50 2.82 -11.17
N HIS A 34 5.22 2.88 -11.59
CA HIS A 34 4.75 3.23 -12.93
C HIS A 34 3.32 3.79 -12.84
N SER A 35 2.69 4.10 -13.99
CA SER A 35 1.29 4.55 -14.01
C SER A 35 0.36 3.48 -13.41
N PRO A 36 -0.36 3.76 -12.31
CA PRO A 36 -1.15 2.76 -11.58
C PRO A 36 -2.39 2.28 -12.35
N THR A 37 -2.74 2.93 -13.46
CA THR A 37 -3.87 2.58 -14.30
C THR A 37 -3.48 1.80 -15.56
N ARG A 38 -2.20 1.44 -15.69
CA ARG A 38 -1.68 0.65 -16.81
C ARG A 38 -0.98 -0.59 -16.29
N TRP A 39 -1.21 -1.71 -17.00
CA TRP A 39 -0.45 -2.92 -16.70
C TRP A 39 0.99 -2.75 -17.13
N HIS A 40 1.89 -3.05 -16.22
CA HIS A 40 3.32 -3.10 -16.48
C HIS A 40 3.83 -4.53 -16.34
N VAL A 41 3.51 -5.35 -17.34
CA VAL A 41 3.95 -6.75 -17.45
C VAL A 41 4.29 -6.97 -18.91
N PRO A 42 5.39 -7.63 -19.25
CA PRO A 42 5.69 -7.98 -20.64
C PRO A 42 4.53 -8.79 -21.22
N GLU A 43 3.87 -8.29 -22.26
CA GLU A 43 2.98 -9.13 -23.06
C GLU A 43 3.89 -10.11 -23.81
N ARG A 44 3.76 -11.41 -23.54
CA ARG A 44 4.36 -12.40 -24.43
C ARG A 44 3.79 -12.17 -25.82
N ALA A 45 4.61 -11.75 -26.75
CA ALA A 45 4.26 -11.80 -28.16
C ALA A 45 3.78 -13.23 -28.44
N SER A 46 2.51 -13.39 -28.73
CA SER A 46 1.91 -14.65 -29.14
C SER A 46 2.33 -14.94 -30.59
N ASN A 47 3.62 -15.21 -30.80
CA ASN A 47 4.11 -15.80 -32.04
C ASN A 47 4.07 -17.32 -31.90
N SER A 48 2.92 -17.90 -32.20
CA SER A 48 2.85 -19.27 -32.70
C SER A 48 1.55 -19.49 -33.46
N ALA A 49 1.62 -19.35 -34.75
CA ALA A 49 0.77 -20.14 -35.63
C ALA A 49 1.00 -21.64 -35.33
N GLY A 50 -0.05 -22.34 -34.92
CA GLY A 50 -0.14 -23.81 -34.97
C GLY A 50 0.33 -24.56 -33.74
N ARG A 51 -0.63 -24.93 -32.94
CA ARG A 51 -0.97 -26.24 -32.35
C ARG A 51 -1.62 -26.11 -30.98
N ARG A 52 -2.91 -26.45 -30.95
CA ARG A 52 -3.67 -26.63 -29.69
C ARG A 52 -3.03 -27.75 -28.87
N ARG A 53 -2.35 -27.40 -27.79
CA ARG A 53 -2.21 -28.23 -26.60
C ARG A 53 -2.57 -27.35 -25.40
N ARG A 54 -3.50 -27.82 -24.54
CA ARG A 54 -3.76 -27.30 -23.21
C ARG A 54 -2.47 -27.45 -22.40
N ALA A 55 -1.61 -26.45 -22.45
CA ALA A 55 -0.55 -26.26 -21.49
C ALA A 55 -0.99 -25.12 -20.57
N GLU A 56 -0.94 -25.34 -19.27
CA GLU A 56 -1.05 -24.28 -18.27
C GLU A 56 -0.06 -23.19 -18.67
N SER A 57 -0.57 -22.06 -19.18
CA SER A 57 0.27 -20.93 -19.52
C SER A 57 0.77 -20.31 -18.22
N THR A 58 1.94 -20.71 -17.80
CA THR A 58 2.69 -20.01 -16.77
C THR A 58 3.06 -18.63 -17.32
N VAL A 59 2.45 -17.58 -16.78
CA VAL A 59 2.92 -16.22 -17.01
C VAL A 59 4.23 -16.11 -16.23
N SER A 60 5.35 -16.35 -16.91
CA SER A 60 6.68 -16.07 -16.36
C SER A 60 6.99 -14.60 -16.66
N VAL A 61 7.13 -13.80 -15.62
CA VAL A 61 7.78 -12.49 -15.74
C VAL A 61 9.25 -12.75 -15.96
N GLU A 62 9.84 -12.14 -16.99
CA GLU A 62 11.29 -12.17 -17.17
C GLU A 62 11.92 -11.56 -15.91
N PRO A 63 12.81 -12.27 -15.20
CA PRO A 63 13.53 -11.68 -14.07
C PRO A 63 14.29 -10.45 -14.54
N GLY A 64 14.02 -9.30 -13.93
CA GLY A 64 14.71 -8.04 -14.25
C GLY A 64 13.93 -7.06 -15.14
N TYR A 65 12.65 -7.31 -15.48
CA TYR A 65 11.83 -6.32 -16.16
C TYR A 65 11.45 -5.18 -15.20
N LEU A 66 12.01 -3.99 -15.45
CA LEU A 66 11.77 -2.78 -14.64
C LEU A 66 11.06 -1.71 -15.47
N PRO A 67 10.18 -0.87 -14.85
CA PRO A 67 9.51 0.25 -15.53
C PRO A 67 10.42 1.47 -15.77
N PHE A 68 11.67 1.38 -15.36
CA PHE A 68 12.69 2.41 -15.45
C PHE A 68 14.06 1.78 -15.69
N SER A 69 15.06 2.56 -16.06
CA SER A 69 16.44 2.08 -16.22
C SER A 69 17.12 1.78 -14.87
N LEU A 70 18.10 0.90 -14.86
CA LEU A 70 18.90 0.66 -13.65
C LEU A 70 19.65 1.93 -13.20
N GLU A 71 20.04 2.77 -14.15
CA GLU A 71 20.68 4.06 -13.87
C GLU A 71 19.74 5.01 -13.13
N ASP A 72 18.47 5.11 -13.57
CA ASP A 72 17.45 5.90 -12.88
C ASP A 72 17.18 5.37 -11.47
N ALA A 73 17.14 4.05 -11.30
CA ALA A 73 16.96 3.42 -9.99
C ALA A 73 18.14 3.74 -9.04
N GLN A 74 19.38 3.65 -9.54
CA GLN A 74 20.57 4.00 -8.77
C GLN A 74 20.60 5.47 -8.38
N ALA A 75 20.29 6.36 -9.32
CA ALA A 75 20.21 7.79 -9.09
C ALA A 75 19.13 8.15 -8.05
N PHE A 76 17.96 7.50 -8.13
CA PHE A 76 16.89 7.64 -7.14
C PHE A 76 17.33 7.18 -5.74
N ARG A 77 17.95 5.98 -5.63
CA ARG A 77 18.46 5.47 -4.35
C ARG A 77 19.50 6.41 -3.72
N LEU A 78 20.39 6.92 -4.53
CA LEU A 78 21.41 7.86 -4.07
C LEU A 78 20.77 9.16 -3.58
N ALA A 79 19.79 9.68 -4.32
CA ALA A 79 19.13 10.96 -4.00
C ALA A 79 18.41 10.91 -2.63
N TRP A 80 17.55 9.91 -2.38
CA TRP A 80 16.84 9.86 -1.09
C TRP A 80 17.76 9.54 0.09
N LYS A 81 18.82 8.73 -0.12
CA LYS A 81 19.85 8.47 0.91
C LYS A 81 20.63 9.74 1.26
N GLN A 82 21.08 10.49 0.25
CA GLN A 82 21.80 11.76 0.47
C GLN A 82 20.93 12.81 1.16
N ALA A 83 19.62 12.78 0.93
CA ALA A 83 18.68 13.63 1.63
C ALA A 83 18.42 13.20 3.09
N GLY A 84 19.02 12.10 3.56
CA GLY A 84 18.83 11.59 4.93
C GLY A 84 17.43 11.01 5.19
N MET A 85 16.71 10.65 4.14
CA MET A 85 15.34 10.12 4.23
C MET A 85 15.34 8.63 4.59
N GLN A 86 14.23 8.17 5.16
CA GLN A 86 13.96 6.76 5.33
C GLN A 86 13.72 6.08 3.97
N PRO A 87 13.93 4.76 3.85
CA PRO A 87 13.60 4.03 2.63
C PRO A 87 12.15 4.29 2.22
N PRO A 88 11.90 4.62 0.94
CA PRO A 88 10.54 4.87 0.47
C PRO A 88 9.68 3.60 0.51
N VAL A 89 8.38 3.79 0.45
CA VAL A 89 7.39 2.73 0.31
C VAL A 89 6.83 2.77 -1.11
N VAL A 90 6.54 1.62 -1.68
CA VAL A 90 5.88 1.50 -2.98
C VAL A 90 4.43 1.10 -2.76
N HIS A 91 3.50 1.71 -3.49
CA HIS A 91 2.13 1.21 -3.60
C HIS A 91 1.96 0.49 -4.94
N ALA A 92 1.35 -0.67 -4.92
CA ALA A 92 1.09 -1.44 -6.12
C ALA A 92 -0.02 -0.82 -6.98
N SER A 93 -0.03 -1.15 -8.28
CA SER A 93 -1.07 -0.68 -9.22
C SER A 93 -2.48 -1.08 -8.77
N TYR A 94 -3.45 -0.18 -8.96
CA TYR A 94 -4.89 -0.42 -8.70
C TYR A 94 -5.51 -1.56 -9.54
N LEU A 95 -4.83 -1.97 -10.62
CA LEU A 95 -5.31 -3.05 -11.49
C LEU A 95 -5.11 -4.44 -10.87
N ILE A 96 -4.25 -4.56 -9.86
CA ILE A 96 -3.92 -5.83 -9.21
C ILE A 96 -5.11 -6.29 -8.36
N ASN A 97 -5.56 -7.53 -8.62
CA ASN A 97 -6.61 -8.18 -7.85
C ASN A 97 -6.19 -9.63 -7.55
N LEU A 98 -5.54 -9.85 -6.39
CA LEU A 98 -5.04 -11.16 -5.99
C LEU A 98 -6.16 -12.11 -5.56
N ALA A 99 -7.37 -11.60 -5.31
CA ALA A 99 -8.56 -12.37 -4.96
C ALA A 99 -9.41 -12.80 -6.18
N SER A 100 -9.06 -12.35 -7.39
CA SER A 100 -9.88 -12.52 -8.60
C SER A 100 -10.25 -13.97 -8.86
N ARG A 101 -11.53 -14.22 -9.16
CA ARG A 101 -12.03 -15.53 -9.62
C ARG A 101 -11.66 -15.82 -11.10
N HIS A 102 -11.35 -14.79 -11.87
CA HIS A 102 -10.97 -14.90 -13.27
C HIS A 102 -9.49 -15.27 -13.36
N SER A 103 -9.21 -16.49 -13.85
CA SER A 103 -7.87 -17.06 -13.90
C SER A 103 -6.83 -16.17 -14.58
N ASP A 104 -7.20 -15.52 -15.69
CA ASP A 104 -6.26 -14.69 -16.45
C ASP A 104 -5.94 -13.37 -15.72
N LEU A 105 -6.96 -12.73 -15.12
CA LEU A 105 -6.75 -11.55 -14.28
C LEU A 105 -5.90 -11.90 -13.05
N TRP A 106 -6.17 -13.05 -12.41
CA TRP A 106 -5.40 -13.49 -11.26
C TRP A 106 -3.93 -13.75 -11.62
N LYS A 107 -3.67 -14.47 -12.72
CA LYS A 107 -2.30 -14.73 -13.21
C LYS A 107 -1.58 -13.42 -13.54
N ARG A 108 -2.27 -12.50 -14.22
CA ARG A 108 -1.73 -11.18 -14.57
C ARG A 108 -1.44 -10.35 -13.33
N SER A 109 -2.30 -10.40 -12.32
CA SER A 109 -2.10 -9.73 -11.04
C SER A 109 -0.88 -10.27 -10.29
N VAL A 110 -0.70 -11.59 -10.24
CA VAL A 110 0.49 -12.21 -9.64
C VAL A 110 1.76 -11.79 -10.38
N ALA A 111 1.75 -11.80 -11.71
CA ALA A 111 2.90 -11.39 -12.51
C ALA A 111 3.24 -9.90 -12.30
N ALA A 112 2.22 -9.03 -12.28
CA ALA A 112 2.40 -7.61 -12.01
C ALA A 112 2.96 -7.37 -10.60
N MET A 113 2.46 -8.09 -9.59
CA MET A 113 2.95 -7.96 -8.22
C MET A 113 4.41 -8.40 -8.09
N ILE A 114 4.83 -9.46 -8.79
CA ILE A 114 6.25 -9.85 -8.85
C ILE A 114 7.10 -8.72 -9.46
N ALA A 115 6.64 -8.10 -10.54
CA ALA A 115 7.34 -6.96 -11.16
C ALA A 115 7.45 -5.76 -10.21
N GLU A 116 6.36 -5.44 -9.46
CA GLU A 116 6.38 -4.39 -8.43
C GLU A 116 7.43 -4.68 -7.34
N MET A 117 7.51 -5.92 -6.86
CA MET A 117 8.50 -6.32 -5.85
C MET A 117 9.94 -6.16 -6.35
N HIS A 118 10.22 -6.54 -7.62
CA HIS A 118 11.53 -6.33 -8.24
C HIS A 118 11.84 -4.84 -8.43
N ALA A 119 10.87 -4.06 -8.87
CA ALA A 119 11.02 -2.61 -9.00
C ALA A 119 11.30 -1.94 -7.65
N ALA A 120 10.57 -2.32 -6.60
CA ALA A 120 10.78 -1.82 -5.25
C ALA A 120 12.19 -2.14 -4.72
N SER A 121 12.67 -3.37 -4.92
CA SER A 121 14.05 -3.76 -4.56
C SER A 121 15.09 -2.91 -5.31
N ALA A 122 14.92 -2.71 -6.62
CA ALA A 122 15.80 -1.86 -7.42
C ALA A 122 15.84 -0.41 -6.90
N LEU A 123 14.72 0.12 -6.42
CA LEU A 123 14.61 1.47 -5.83
C LEU A 123 15.12 1.54 -4.38
N GLY A 124 15.42 0.40 -3.75
CA GLY A 124 15.76 0.31 -2.34
C GLY A 124 14.60 0.66 -1.42
N ALA A 125 13.38 0.42 -1.87
CA ALA A 125 12.17 0.60 -1.08
C ALA A 125 12.07 -0.50 -0.01
N TRP A 126 11.44 -0.17 1.12
CA TRP A 126 11.27 -1.08 2.24
C TRP A 126 10.23 -2.17 1.95
N GLY A 127 9.14 -1.83 1.25
CA GLY A 127 8.05 -2.76 0.96
C GLY A 127 7.12 -2.27 -0.13
N VAL A 128 6.23 -3.18 -0.56
CA VAL A 128 5.16 -2.89 -1.52
C VAL A 128 3.81 -3.09 -0.87
N ILE A 129 3.04 -2.02 -0.77
CA ILE A 129 1.67 -2.01 -0.25
C ILE A 129 0.73 -2.46 -1.36
N VAL A 130 -0.23 -3.31 -1.02
CA VAL A 130 -1.25 -3.81 -1.96
C VAL A 130 -2.58 -4.07 -1.26
N HIS A 131 -3.68 -3.65 -1.88
CA HIS A 131 -4.99 -4.14 -1.51
C HIS A 131 -5.09 -5.64 -1.86
N PRO A 132 -5.58 -6.51 -0.97
CA PRO A 132 -5.71 -7.95 -1.27
C PRO A 132 -6.57 -8.24 -2.50
N GLY A 133 -7.48 -7.31 -2.83
CA GLY A 133 -8.40 -7.43 -3.96
C GLY A 133 -9.78 -7.94 -3.58
N SER A 134 -10.63 -8.14 -4.58
CA SER A 134 -12.03 -8.52 -4.39
C SER A 134 -12.35 -9.85 -5.09
N PRO A 135 -13.01 -10.81 -4.39
CA PRO A 135 -13.56 -12.02 -5.01
C PRO A 135 -14.78 -11.74 -5.88
N THR A 136 -15.29 -10.49 -5.89
CA THR A 136 -16.50 -10.03 -6.58
C THR A 136 -17.74 -10.81 -6.13
N THR A 137 -18.27 -11.68 -6.96
CA THR A 137 -19.48 -12.50 -6.68
C THR A 137 -19.17 -13.88 -6.06
N ASP A 138 -17.90 -14.20 -5.82
CA ASP A 138 -17.49 -15.45 -5.18
C ASP A 138 -17.46 -15.27 -3.64
N THR A 139 -17.32 -16.37 -2.92
CA THR A 139 -17.27 -16.33 -1.44
C THR A 139 -15.94 -15.74 -0.94
N GLU A 140 -16.01 -15.06 0.20
CA GLU A 140 -14.84 -14.55 0.93
C GLU A 140 -13.76 -15.63 1.12
N ALA A 141 -14.14 -16.80 1.61
CA ALA A 141 -13.21 -17.89 1.85
C ALA A 141 -12.46 -18.36 0.58
N LYS A 142 -13.11 -18.34 -0.58
CA LYS A 142 -12.43 -18.62 -1.86
C LYS A 142 -11.52 -17.48 -2.28
N GLY A 143 -11.93 -16.23 -2.02
CA GLY A 143 -11.11 -15.04 -2.23
C GLY A 143 -9.82 -15.10 -1.42
N ILE A 144 -9.91 -15.34 -0.11
CA ILE A 144 -8.76 -15.46 0.80
C ILE A 144 -7.80 -16.55 0.31
N ARG A 145 -8.28 -17.75 -0.01
CA ARG A 145 -7.41 -18.82 -0.55
C ARG A 145 -6.69 -18.43 -1.84
N ARG A 146 -7.31 -17.58 -2.70
CA ARG A 146 -6.64 -17.07 -3.91
C ARG A 146 -5.56 -16.05 -3.57
N VAL A 147 -5.82 -15.17 -2.59
CA VAL A 147 -4.82 -14.22 -2.10
C VAL A 147 -3.62 -14.97 -1.50
N VAL A 148 -3.84 -15.93 -0.62
CA VAL A 148 -2.76 -16.75 -0.02
C VAL A 148 -1.89 -17.39 -1.11
N ARG A 149 -2.51 -18.07 -2.09
CA ARG A 149 -1.78 -18.67 -3.22
C ARG A 149 -1.02 -17.64 -4.07
N ALA A 150 -1.59 -16.44 -4.23
CA ALA A 150 -0.93 -15.35 -4.97
C ALA A 150 0.27 -14.83 -4.21
N VAL A 151 0.10 -14.53 -2.94
CA VAL A 151 1.14 -14.05 -2.02
C VAL A 151 2.31 -15.04 -1.97
N ASP A 152 2.05 -16.33 -1.78
CA ASP A 152 3.09 -17.35 -1.75
C ASP A 152 3.88 -17.40 -3.07
N ARG A 153 3.20 -17.31 -4.22
CA ARG A 153 3.88 -17.26 -5.53
C ARG A 153 4.69 -16.00 -5.72
N VAL A 154 4.16 -14.86 -5.31
CA VAL A 154 4.85 -13.57 -5.39
C VAL A 154 6.12 -13.61 -4.55
N LEU A 155 6.02 -13.99 -3.29
CA LEU A 155 7.14 -14.00 -2.37
C LEU A 155 8.21 -15.03 -2.70
N ALA A 156 7.83 -16.19 -3.25
CA ALA A 156 8.76 -17.19 -3.74
C ALA A 156 9.57 -16.72 -4.97
N ALA A 157 9.02 -15.80 -5.77
CA ALA A 157 9.62 -15.30 -7.00
C ALA A 157 10.23 -13.89 -6.88
N SER A 158 10.19 -13.29 -5.69
CA SER A 158 10.60 -11.90 -5.46
C SER A 158 11.86 -11.80 -4.59
N PRO A 159 12.65 -10.71 -4.74
CA PRO A 159 13.80 -10.44 -3.88
C PRO A 159 13.41 -10.47 -2.39
N SER A 160 14.33 -10.96 -1.55
CA SER A 160 14.08 -11.15 -0.11
C SER A 160 14.20 -9.89 0.74
N ASP A 161 14.71 -8.81 0.17
CA ASP A 161 14.95 -7.52 0.82
C ASP A 161 13.73 -6.59 0.83
N VAL A 162 12.60 -7.02 0.22
CA VAL A 162 11.35 -6.25 0.15
C VAL A 162 10.23 -7.01 0.84
N GLN A 163 9.47 -6.33 1.70
CA GLN A 163 8.26 -6.86 2.34
C GLN A 163 7.04 -6.69 1.42
N LEU A 164 6.10 -7.63 1.50
CA LEU A 164 4.78 -7.46 0.92
C LEU A 164 3.83 -6.99 2.02
N VAL A 165 3.22 -5.85 1.82
CA VAL A 165 2.42 -5.16 2.84
C VAL A 165 0.95 -5.20 2.43
N LEU A 166 0.15 -5.94 3.17
CA LEU A 166 -1.30 -6.03 2.95
C LEU A 166 -1.98 -4.80 3.56
N GLU A 167 -2.81 -4.13 2.79
CA GLU A 167 -3.49 -2.94 3.28
C GLU A 167 -4.90 -3.27 3.79
N THR A 168 -5.29 -2.61 4.90
CA THR A 168 -6.69 -2.55 5.31
C THR A 168 -7.51 -1.84 4.24
N THR A 169 -8.76 -2.26 3.97
CA THR A 169 -9.62 -1.69 2.94
C THR A 169 -10.96 -1.27 3.51
N ALA A 170 -11.64 -0.35 2.84
CA ALA A 170 -13.01 0.06 3.21
C ALA A 170 -14.07 -1.03 3.01
N GLY A 171 -13.76 -2.11 2.29
CA GLY A 171 -14.72 -3.16 1.92
C GLY A 171 -15.60 -2.80 0.72
N GLN A 172 -15.26 -1.77 -0.03
CA GLN A 172 -15.96 -1.36 -1.25
C GLN A 172 -15.92 -2.49 -2.29
N GLY A 173 -17.09 -2.82 -2.88
CA GLY A 173 -17.17 -3.86 -3.90
C GLY A 173 -16.74 -5.28 -3.43
N ALA A 174 -16.93 -5.59 -2.14
CA ALA A 174 -16.47 -6.82 -1.48
C ALA A 174 -14.95 -7.00 -1.46
N SER A 175 -14.18 -5.89 -1.39
CA SER A 175 -12.73 -5.95 -1.20
C SER A 175 -12.38 -6.64 0.11
N LEU A 176 -11.42 -7.56 0.06
CA LEU A 176 -10.84 -8.21 1.23
C LEU A 176 -9.90 -7.24 1.96
N GLY A 177 -9.72 -7.46 3.26
CA GLY A 177 -8.94 -6.58 4.13
C GLY A 177 -9.79 -5.56 4.90
N SER A 178 -11.13 -5.63 4.77
CA SER A 178 -12.06 -4.76 5.52
C SER A 178 -12.32 -5.25 6.95
N SER A 179 -11.90 -6.43 7.30
CA SER A 179 -11.80 -6.87 8.69
C SER A 179 -10.39 -7.37 8.99
N PHE A 180 -9.95 -7.20 10.22
CA PHE A 180 -8.62 -7.63 10.67
C PHE A 180 -8.48 -9.16 10.57
N GLU A 181 -9.56 -9.89 10.80
CA GLU A 181 -9.61 -11.36 10.69
C GLU A 181 -9.31 -11.84 9.25
N GLN A 182 -9.71 -11.09 8.22
CA GLN A 182 -9.37 -11.42 6.83
C GLN A 182 -7.87 -11.32 6.59
N LEU A 183 -7.22 -10.26 7.09
CA LEU A 183 -5.77 -10.06 6.96
C LEU A 183 -5.00 -11.07 7.80
N ALA A 184 -5.40 -11.28 9.06
CA ALA A 184 -4.81 -12.30 9.94
C ALA A 184 -4.82 -13.67 9.27
N ARG A 185 -5.96 -14.07 8.72
CA ARG A 185 -6.09 -15.34 8.02
C ARG A 185 -5.19 -15.44 6.78
N ILE A 186 -5.04 -14.38 6.00
CA ILE A 186 -4.12 -14.38 4.85
C ILE A 186 -2.67 -14.57 5.33
N ILE A 187 -2.29 -13.90 6.42
CA ILE A 187 -0.95 -13.99 7.01
C ILE A 187 -0.70 -15.40 7.56
N ASP A 188 -1.63 -15.94 8.34
CA ASP A 188 -1.49 -17.24 9.01
C ASP A 188 -1.47 -18.42 8.02
N GLU A 189 -2.27 -18.36 6.94
CA GLU A 189 -2.32 -19.41 5.93
C GLU A 189 -1.16 -19.34 4.92
N SER A 190 -0.37 -18.24 4.89
CA SER A 190 0.77 -18.07 3.97
C SER A 190 2.00 -18.83 4.45
N SER A 191 2.66 -19.54 3.54
CA SER A 191 3.97 -20.19 3.79
C SER A 191 5.13 -19.20 3.95
N HIS A 192 4.90 -17.91 3.65
CA HIS A 192 5.87 -16.82 3.73
C HIS A 192 5.44 -15.72 4.71
N SER A 193 4.70 -16.08 5.77
CA SER A 193 4.11 -15.13 6.73
C SER A 193 5.12 -14.13 7.31
N GLN A 194 6.37 -14.52 7.51
CA GLN A 194 7.44 -13.65 8.02
C GLN A 194 7.82 -12.50 7.07
N ARG A 195 7.42 -12.56 5.79
CA ARG A 195 7.61 -11.50 4.80
C ARG A 195 6.36 -10.67 4.54
N LEU A 196 5.30 -10.92 5.33
CA LEU A 196 4.05 -10.17 5.27
C LEU A 196 3.98 -9.18 6.42
N ALA A 197 3.55 -7.98 6.09
CA ALA A 197 3.26 -6.91 7.03
C ALA A 197 1.91 -6.27 6.68
N VAL A 198 1.46 -5.33 7.49
CA VAL A 198 0.18 -4.65 7.30
C VAL A 198 0.37 -3.15 7.21
N CYS A 199 -0.34 -2.53 6.27
CA CYS A 199 -0.59 -1.10 6.22
C CYS A 199 -1.98 -0.83 6.81
N PHE A 200 -2.03 0.05 7.81
CA PHE A 200 -3.27 0.48 8.44
C PHE A 200 -3.68 1.83 7.85
N ASP A 201 -4.71 1.83 6.99
CA ASP A 201 -5.30 3.06 6.47
C ASP A 201 -6.46 3.51 7.35
N THR A 202 -6.39 4.73 7.87
CA THR A 202 -7.37 5.27 8.81
C THR A 202 -8.74 5.50 8.18
N ALA A 203 -8.81 5.97 6.92
CA ALA A 203 -10.06 6.16 6.20
C ALA A 203 -10.71 4.82 5.88
N HIS A 204 -9.93 3.84 5.46
CA HIS A 204 -10.41 2.48 5.15
C HIS A 204 -10.99 1.79 6.39
N VAL A 205 -10.26 1.81 7.48
CA VAL A 205 -10.67 1.20 8.76
C VAL A 205 -11.96 1.85 9.27
N PHE A 206 -12.05 3.18 9.23
CA PHE A 206 -13.25 3.91 9.61
C PHE A 206 -14.45 3.59 8.72
N ALA A 207 -14.25 3.60 7.40
CA ALA A 207 -15.30 3.26 6.45
C ALA A 207 -15.71 1.78 6.52
N ALA A 208 -14.83 0.88 6.96
CA ALA A 208 -15.15 -0.52 7.20
C ALA A 208 -15.98 -0.76 8.48
N GLY A 209 -16.09 0.24 9.36
CA GLY A 209 -16.88 0.17 10.59
C GLY A 209 -16.08 -0.08 11.86
N HIS A 210 -14.78 0.25 11.87
CA HIS A 210 -13.97 0.28 13.08
C HIS A 210 -13.87 1.74 13.56
N PRO A 211 -14.28 2.08 14.79
CA PRO A 211 -14.36 3.46 15.25
C PRO A 211 -12.97 4.06 15.47
N LEU A 212 -12.81 5.35 15.12
CA LEU A 212 -11.55 6.08 15.25
C LEU A 212 -11.72 7.53 15.73
N SER A 213 -12.95 8.05 15.83
CA SER A 213 -13.19 9.50 15.98
C SER A 213 -12.76 10.09 17.32
N THR A 214 -12.68 9.28 18.35
CA THR A 214 -12.21 9.71 19.68
C THR A 214 -10.92 8.98 20.07
N ALA A 215 -10.23 9.47 21.10
CA ALA A 215 -9.06 8.79 21.64
C ALA A 215 -9.39 7.39 22.18
N ASP A 216 -10.59 7.19 22.73
CA ASP A 216 -11.05 5.89 23.22
C ASP A 216 -11.35 4.94 22.07
N ASP A 217 -12.06 5.39 21.03
CA ASP A 217 -12.31 4.64 19.82
C ASP A 217 -11.00 4.18 19.14
N CYS A 218 -10.06 5.11 19.05
CA CYS A 218 -8.76 4.83 18.46
C CYS A 218 -8.02 3.73 19.23
N ARG A 219 -7.99 3.80 20.58
CA ARG A 219 -7.37 2.77 21.42
C ARG A 219 -8.08 1.42 21.26
N GLU A 220 -9.41 1.40 21.32
CA GLU A 220 -10.19 0.16 21.16
C GLU A 220 -9.92 -0.53 19.82
N THR A 221 -9.90 0.25 18.74
CA THR A 221 -9.62 -0.26 17.39
C THR A 221 -8.18 -0.78 17.27
N LEU A 222 -7.20 -0.07 17.82
CA LEU A 222 -5.81 -0.53 17.84
C LEU A 222 -5.61 -1.78 18.71
N ASP A 223 -6.26 -1.87 19.86
CA ASP A 223 -6.22 -3.04 20.72
C ASP A 223 -6.89 -4.25 20.05
N ARG A 224 -7.96 -4.03 19.28
CA ARG A 224 -8.56 -5.08 18.44
C ARG A 224 -7.60 -5.54 17.34
N PHE A 225 -6.93 -4.59 16.65
CA PHE A 225 -5.91 -4.91 15.65
C PHE A 225 -4.79 -5.75 16.27
N ASP A 226 -4.29 -5.34 17.42
CA ASP A 226 -3.21 -6.05 18.13
C ASP A 226 -3.61 -7.49 18.51
N ARG A 227 -4.79 -7.67 19.08
CA ARG A 227 -5.30 -9.01 19.43
C ARG A 227 -5.54 -9.92 18.23
N THR A 228 -5.82 -9.36 17.04
CA THR A 228 -6.19 -10.13 15.85
C THR A 228 -5.01 -10.40 14.94
N ILE A 229 -4.15 -9.41 14.71
CA ILE A 229 -3.03 -9.49 13.76
C ILE A 229 -1.68 -9.41 14.49
N GLY A 230 -1.60 -8.59 15.54
CA GLY A 230 -0.37 -8.21 16.22
C GLY A 230 0.21 -6.88 15.70
N LEU A 231 0.59 -5.98 16.63
CA LEU A 231 1.23 -4.72 16.26
C LEU A 231 2.64 -4.89 15.69
N ASP A 232 3.28 -6.02 15.91
CA ASP A 232 4.55 -6.40 15.27
C ASP A 232 4.45 -6.60 13.75
N ARG A 233 3.23 -6.80 13.25
CA ARG A 233 2.94 -6.87 11.81
C ARG A 233 2.63 -5.51 11.20
N LEU A 234 2.34 -4.51 12.01
CA LEU A 234 2.04 -3.15 11.54
C LEU A 234 3.32 -2.45 11.08
N ALA A 235 3.38 -2.08 9.83
CA ALA A 235 4.58 -1.56 9.21
C ALA A 235 4.45 -0.14 8.68
N VAL A 236 3.25 0.24 8.24
CA VAL A 236 2.95 1.53 7.64
C VAL A 236 1.58 1.99 8.11
N PHE A 237 1.42 3.27 8.36
CA PHE A 237 0.10 3.91 8.39
C PHE A 237 -0.12 4.71 7.11
N HIS A 238 -1.32 4.58 6.54
CA HIS A 238 -1.88 5.62 5.71
C HIS A 238 -2.76 6.52 6.59
N LEU A 239 -2.33 7.78 6.76
CA LEU A 239 -3.08 8.77 7.53
C LEU A 239 -3.97 9.57 6.58
N ASN A 240 -5.21 9.17 6.46
CA ASN A 240 -6.22 9.82 5.63
C ASN A 240 -7.47 10.07 6.47
N ASP A 241 -8.07 11.26 6.34
CA ASP A 241 -9.42 11.44 6.85
C ASP A 241 -10.44 10.85 5.86
N SER A 242 -11.64 10.59 6.31
CA SER A 242 -12.68 10.00 5.48
C SER A 242 -13.70 11.06 5.07
N LEU A 243 -13.92 11.23 3.77
CA LEU A 243 -15.03 12.05 3.26
C LEU A 243 -16.39 11.38 3.57
N GLU A 244 -16.41 10.06 3.62
CA GLU A 244 -17.60 9.25 3.77
C GLU A 244 -17.89 8.91 5.25
N PRO A 245 -19.17 8.66 5.62
CA PRO A 245 -19.54 8.33 6.98
C PRO A 245 -18.95 7.00 7.47
N PHE A 246 -18.93 6.87 8.80
CA PHE A 246 -18.57 5.62 9.49
C PHE A 246 -19.37 4.42 8.94
N GLY A 247 -18.67 3.33 8.65
CA GLY A 247 -19.28 2.09 8.17
C GLY A 247 -19.87 2.15 6.75
N SER A 248 -19.59 3.20 6.00
CA SER A 248 -20.13 3.41 4.65
C SER A 248 -19.66 2.40 3.62
N LYS A 249 -18.54 1.73 3.86
CA LYS A 249 -17.82 0.86 2.91
C LYS A 249 -17.45 1.57 1.61
N LYS A 250 -17.16 2.87 1.70
CA LYS A 250 -16.72 3.66 0.56
C LYS A 250 -15.33 4.22 0.83
N ASP A 251 -14.46 4.05 -0.14
CA ASP A 251 -13.10 4.53 -0.13
C ASP A 251 -13.04 5.93 -0.76
N ARG A 252 -13.01 6.96 0.10
CA ARG A 252 -12.88 8.37 -0.30
C ARG A 252 -12.10 9.11 0.77
N HIS A 253 -10.87 9.48 0.42
CA HIS A 253 -9.97 10.21 1.30
C HIS A 253 -10.31 11.71 1.36
N GLU A 254 -10.09 12.31 2.51
CA GLU A 254 -10.20 13.74 2.76
C GLU A 254 -8.94 14.25 3.47
N HIS A 255 -8.74 15.56 3.47
CA HIS A 255 -7.67 16.22 4.23
C HIS A 255 -7.83 15.98 5.72
N LEU A 256 -6.73 15.84 6.43
CA LEU A 256 -6.71 15.54 7.85
C LEU A 256 -7.48 16.57 8.68
N GLY A 257 -8.40 16.09 9.51
CA GLY A 257 -9.27 16.92 10.34
C GLY A 257 -10.40 17.65 9.61
N ARG A 258 -10.60 17.36 8.31
CA ARG A 258 -11.70 17.94 7.51
C ARG A 258 -12.78 16.93 7.14
N GLY A 259 -12.55 15.65 7.41
CA GLY A 259 -13.47 14.56 7.17
C GLY A 259 -14.26 14.14 8.40
N GLN A 260 -14.77 12.93 8.35
CA GLN A 260 -15.67 12.34 9.35
C GLN A 260 -14.92 11.70 10.54
N ILE A 261 -13.62 11.43 10.40
CA ILE A 261 -12.77 10.88 11.47
C ILE A 261 -12.42 11.98 12.47
N GLY A 262 -11.94 13.11 11.97
CA GLY A 262 -11.54 14.25 12.78
C GLY A 262 -10.12 14.13 13.33
N VAL A 263 -9.63 15.23 13.95
CA VAL A 263 -8.22 15.41 14.30
C VAL A 263 -7.74 14.53 15.48
N GLU A 264 -8.65 14.10 16.35
CA GLU A 264 -8.28 13.38 17.57
C GLU A 264 -7.71 11.97 17.31
N ALA A 265 -8.18 11.29 16.24
CA ALA A 265 -7.58 10.04 15.79
C ALA A 265 -6.10 10.22 15.45
N PHE A 266 -5.79 11.23 14.64
CA PHE A 266 -4.41 11.52 14.23
C PHE A 266 -3.55 11.90 15.42
N ARG A 267 -4.08 12.72 16.37
CA ARG A 267 -3.40 13.04 17.62
C ARG A 267 -3.08 11.78 18.43
N CYS A 268 -3.99 10.84 18.52
CA CYS A 268 -3.79 9.56 19.20
C CYS A 268 -2.64 8.78 18.55
N LEU A 269 -2.69 8.59 17.22
CA LEU A 269 -1.73 7.79 16.48
C LEU A 269 -0.31 8.37 16.51
N VAL A 270 -0.14 9.67 16.27
CA VAL A 270 1.20 10.28 16.18
C VAL A 270 1.93 10.37 17.50
N ASN A 271 1.20 10.29 18.62
CA ASN A 271 1.77 10.34 19.98
C ASN A 271 1.85 8.97 20.67
N ASP A 272 1.42 7.89 20.02
CA ASP A 272 1.55 6.56 20.58
C ASP A 272 3.01 6.06 20.45
N PRO A 273 3.70 5.78 21.57
CA PRO A 273 5.10 5.38 21.54
C PRO A 273 5.33 4.04 20.80
N ARG A 274 4.31 3.20 20.67
CA ARG A 274 4.38 1.94 19.93
C ARG A 274 4.66 2.18 18.45
N PHE A 275 4.28 3.34 17.92
CA PHE A 275 4.42 3.71 16.49
C PHE A 275 5.60 4.66 16.24
N ALA A 276 6.44 4.89 17.23
CA ALA A 276 7.68 5.62 17.03
C ALA A 276 8.51 4.92 15.94
N ARG A 277 8.96 5.69 14.92
CA ARG A 277 9.73 5.22 13.77
C ARG A 277 8.93 4.36 12.76
N LEU A 278 7.59 4.38 12.81
CA LEU A 278 6.80 3.84 11.70
C LEU A 278 6.57 4.92 10.63
N PRO A 279 6.62 4.54 9.34
CA PRO A 279 6.15 5.37 8.23
C PRO A 279 4.67 5.72 8.40
N MET A 280 4.35 6.99 8.29
CA MET A 280 2.99 7.53 8.27
C MET A 280 2.83 8.39 7.02
N CYS A 281 2.30 7.79 5.96
CA CYS A 281 2.13 8.42 4.66
C CYS A 281 0.68 8.89 4.45
N MET A 282 0.51 10.03 3.83
CA MET A 282 -0.81 10.56 3.48
C MET A 282 -1.12 10.31 2.00
N GLU A 283 -2.36 9.98 1.70
CA GLU A 283 -2.91 9.85 0.35
C GLU A 283 -4.09 10.82 0.14
N THR A 284 -4.04 11.93 0.85
CA THR A 284 -5.04 12.98 0.79
C THR A 284 -5.11 13.64 -0.60
N PRO A 285 -6.23 14.33 -0.94
CA PRO A 285 -6.37 15.01 -2.22
C PRO A 285 -5.20 15.93 -2.52
N LYS A 286 -4.73 15.92 -3.77
CA LYS A 286 -3.60 16.73 -4.22
C LYS A 286 -4.06 18.09 -4.73
N GLY A 287 -3.20 19.08 -4.64
CA GLY A 287 -3.46 20.44 -5.15
C GLY A 287 -2.84 21.51 -4.28
N THR A 288 -3.35 22.73 -4.42
CA THR A 288 -2.94 23.89 -3.63
C THR A 288 -4.16 24.61 -3.06
N GLU A 289 -4.05 25.08 -1.84
CA GLU A 289 -5.03 25.92 -1.18
C GLU A 289 -4.36 27.25 -0.78
N ASN A 290 -4.88 28.37 -1.25
CA ASN A 290 -4.27 29.71 -1.06
C ASN A 290 -2.79 29.76 -1.45
N GLY A 291 -2.41 29.04 -2.49
CA GLY A 291 -1.03 28.99 -2.98
C GLY A 291 -0.08 28.07 -2.20
N VAL A 292 -0.57 27.36 -1.18
CA VAL A 292 0.19 26.37 -0.39
C VAL A 292 -0.17 24.97 -0.84
N ASP A 293 0.82 24.11 -0.98
CA ASP A 293 0.66 22.69 -1.30
C ASP A 293 -0.18 21.98 -0.23
N CYS A 294 -1.20 21.23 -0.62
CA CYS A 294 -2.09 20.52 0.31
C CYS A 294 -1.33 19.50 1.18
N ASP A 295 -0.31 18.82 0.63
CA ASP A 295 0.54 17.92 1.43
C ASP A 295 1.30 18.71 2.51
N GLU A 296 1.75 19.93 2.22
CA GLU A 296 2.40 20.79 3.21
C GLU A 296 1.46 21.20 4.34
N ILE A 297 0.20 21.53 4.01
CA ILE A 297 -0.82 21.87 5.00
C ILE A 297 -1.06 20.70 5.95
N ASN A 298 -1.27 19.49 5.40
CA ASN A 298 -1.49 18.29 6.19
C ASN A 298 -0.25 17.90 7.03
N LEU A 299 0.97 18.03 6.49
CA LEU A 299 2.21 17.79 7.24
C LEU A 299 2.40 18.77 8.39
N ARG A 300 2.07 20.06 8.20
CA ARG A 300 2.09 21.06 9.27
C ARG A 300 1.10 20.68 10.37
N LEU A 301 -0.10 20.22 10.01
CA LEU A 301 -1.08 19.74 10.98
C LEU A 301 -0.53 18.56 11.78
N LEU A 302 -0.03 17.49 11.13
CA LEU A 302 0.54 16.32 11.84
C LEU A 302 1.64 16.72 12.82
N ARG A 303 2.57 17.59 12.40
CA ARG A 303 3.64 18.06 13.27
C ARG A 303 3.13 18.90 14.45
N SER A 304 2.04 19.64 14.28
CA SER A 304 1.42 20.41 15.36
C SER A 304 0.70 19.56 16.39
N LEU A 305 0.36 18.31 16.05
CA LEU A 305 -0.28 17.36 16.95
C LEU A 305 0.69 16.64 17.89
N LEU A 306 2.00 16.67 17.60
CA LEU A 306 3.03 16.06 18.45
C LEU A 306 3.10 16.77 19.83
N LYS A 307 3.31 15.96 20.89
CA LYS A 307 3.50 16.42 22.28
C LYS A 307 4.97 16.59 22.60
#